data_9411557f70617947b478bd55ebe12427
#
_entry.id   9411557f70617947b478bd55ebe12427
#
_cell.length_a   1.000
_cell.length_b   1.000
_cell.length_c   1.000
_cell.angle_alpha   90.00
_cell.angle_beta   90.00
_cell.angle_gamma   90.00
#
_symmetry.space_group_name_H-M   'P 1'
#
loop_
_entity.id
_entity.type
_entity.pdbx_description
1 polymer ?
#
loop_
_entity_poly.entity_id
_entity_poly.type
_entity_poly.pdbx_seq_one_letter_code
_entity_poly.pdbx_strand_id
1 'polypeptide(L)'
;KIVEKHQPKFIFLENVSNLVTHDSGNTYQVILNSLDKLGYYFPNKPLIISPDKFGVPILRPRVFIPCVRKDIAKNEVDFIKNFNIHIEKSFVKEVFPIDSILDLDHKNGLSDYDNRILQMWEDFYQGIDLKIIGFPVWQEYFNYDGDLSKFPLWKSKFIEKNVVIILISFVTIF
;
A
#
# COMPACT_ATOMS: atom_id res chain seq x y z
N LYS A 1 -2.11 -26.05 -1.36
CA LYS A 1 -2.78 -26.91 -0.31
C LYS A 1 -4.27 -26.55 -0.17
N ILE A 2 -4.68 -25.30 0.22
CA ILE A 2 -6.12 -24.96 0.42
C ILE A 2 -6.90 -25.08 -0.90
N VAL A 3 -6.46 -24.39 -1.95
CA VAL A 3 -7.09 -24.44 -3.28
C VAL A 3 -7.12 -25.86 -3.85
N GLU A 4 -6.04 -26.59 -3.71
CA GLU A 4 -5.92 -27.98 -4.15
C GLU A 4 -6.92 -28.91 -3.42
N LYS A 5 -7.10 -28.71 -2.12
CA LYS A 5 -8.01 -29.51 -1.30
C LYS A 5 -9.49 -29.19 -1.56
N HIS A 6 -9.82 -27.89 -1.66
CA HIS A 6 -11.22 -27.45 -1.69
C HIS A 6 -11.75 -27.14 -3.08
N GLN A 7 -10.88 -27.00 -4.08
CA GLN A 7 -11.23 -26.75 -5.49
C GLN A 7 -12.38 -25.72 -5.66
N PRO A 8 -12.26 -24.49 -5.07
CA PRO A 8 -13.33 -23.52 -5.15
C PRO A 8 -13.63 -23.17 -6.62
N LYS A 9 -14.86 -22.80 -6.93
CA LYS A 9 -15.26 -22.37 -8.29
C LYS A 9 -14.58 -21.09 -8.71
N PHE A 10 -14.40 -20.17 -7.76
CA PHE A 10 -13.75 -18.87 -7.96
C PHE A 10 -12.67 -18.67 -6.90
N ILE A 11 -11.59 -18.02 -7.30
CA ILE A 11 -10.52 -17.57 -6.41
C ILE A 11 -10.28 -16.09 -6.69
N PHE A 12 -10.01 -15.34 -5.64
CA PHE A 12 -9.61 -13.95 -5.74
C PHE A 12 -8.39 -13.74 -4.83
N LEU A 13 -7.21 -13.60 -5.43
CA LEU A 13 -5.99 -13.33 -4.69
C LEU A 13 -5.65 -11.85 -4.77
N GLU A 14 -5.13 -11.29 -3.68
CA GLU A 14 -4.64 -9.93 -3.60
C GLU A 14 -3.23 -9.91 -3.01
N ASN A 15 -2.41 -9.01 -3.53
CA ASN A 15 -1.09 -8.74 -2.96
C ASN A 15 -0.61 -7.33 -3.33
N VAL A 16 0.52 -6.91 -2.78
CA VAL A 16 1.19 -5.67 -3.19
C VAL A 16 1.58 -5.74 -4.67
N SER A 17 1.51 -4.60 -5.38
CA SER A 17 1.80 -4.55 -6.82
C SER A 17 3.22 -5.02 -7.16
N ASN A 18 4.18 -4.87 -6.23
CA ASN A 18 5.56 -5.33 -6.40
C ASN A 18 5.70 -6.85 -6.57
N LEU A 19 4.68 -7.65 -6.20
CA LEU A 19 4.68 -9.09 -6.47
C LEU A 19 4.92 -9.42 -7.95
N VAL A 20 4.44 -8.57 -8.85
CA VAL A 20 4.56 -8.77 -10.30
C VAL A 20 6.00 -8.69 -10.79
N THR A 21 6.81 -7.84 -10.15
CA THR A 21 8.22 -7.60 -10.52
C THR A 21 9.21 -8.29 -9.58
N HIS A 22 8.72 -8.84 -8.46
CA HIS A 22 9.56 -9.52 -7.48
C HIS A 22 10.30 -10.69 -8.12
N ASP A 23 11.61 -10.79 -7.82
CA ASP A 23 12.50 -11.81 -8.38
C ASP A 23 12.41 -11.86 -9.91
N SER A 24 12.54 -10.70 -10.55
CA SER A 24 12.42 -10.55 -12.02
C SER A 24 11.12 -11.13 -12.60
N GLY A 25 10.05 -11.15 -11.82
CA GLY A 25 8.74 -11.69 -12.19
C GLY A 25 8.56 -13.20 -11.93
N ASN A 26 9.59 -13.90 -11.50
CA ASN A 26 9.53 -15.35 -11.25
C ASN A 26 8.47 -15.72 -10.22
N THR A 27 8.38 -14.96 -9.11
CA THR A 27 7.40 -15.23 -8.05
C THR A 27 5.98 -15.20 -8.58
N TYR A 28 5.64 -14.22 -9.40
CA TYR A 28 4.31 -14.09 -10.01
C TYR A 28 4.03 -15.26 -10.96
N GLN A 29 5.00 -15.63 -11.81
CA GLN A 29 4.87 -16.76 -12.73
C GLN A 29 4.69 -18.10 -12.01
N VAL A 30 5.36 -18.34 -10.90
CA VAL A 30 5.17 -19.55 -10.08
C VAL A 30 3.74 -19.65 -9.56
N ILE A 31 3.15 -18.52 -9.14
CA ILE A 31 1.74 -18.47 -8.71
C ILE A 31 0.82 -18.82 -9.88
N LEU A 32 0.97 -18.17 -11.04
CA LEU A 32 0.14 -18.41 -12.22
C LEU A 32 0.25 -19.87 -12.71
N ASN A 33 1.47 -20.41 -12.80
CA ASN A 33 1.70 -21.80 -13.18
C ASN A 33 1.04 -22.79 -12.21
N SER A 34 1.05 -22.46 -10.91
CA SER A 34 0.40 -23.29 -9.89
C SER A 34 -1.13 -23.27 -10.05
N LEU A 35 -1.71 -22.11 -10.33
CA LEU A 35 -3.15 -21.96 -10.58
C LEU A 35 -3.58 -22.67 -11.86
N ASP A 36 -2.78 -22.58 -12.93
CA ASP A 36 -3.06 -23.28 -14.20
C ASP A 36 -3.05 -24.82 -14.01
N LYS A 37 -2.02 -25.33 -13.31
CA LYS A 37 -1.93 -26.77 -12.96
C LYS A 37 -3.11 -27.25 -12.11
N LEU A 38 -3.65 -26.38 -11.25
CA LEU A 38 -4.83 -26.68 -10.44
C LEU A 38 -6.15 -26.52 -11.21
N GLY A 39 -6.10 -26.18 -12.51
CA GLY A 39 -7.26 -26.13 -13.37
C GLY A 39 -8.01 -24.81 -13.35
N TYR A 40 -7.32 -23.67 -13.21
CA TYR A 40 -7.94 -22.34 -13.22
C TYR A 40 -7.53 -21.51 -14.44
N TYR A 41 -8.48 -20.71 -14.95
CA TYR A 41 -8.21 -19.58 -15.84
C TYR A 41 -8.05 -18.30 -15.02
N PHE A 42 -7.21 -17.39 -15.47
CA PHE A 42 -6.94 -16.06 -14.90
C PHE A 42 -6.61 -15.07 -16.03
N PRO A 43 -6.58 -13.75 -15.77
CA PRO A 43 -6.22 -12.74 -16.78
C PRO A 43 -4.81 -12.94 -17.33
N ASN A 44 -4.66 -12.68 -18.63
CA ASN A 44 -3.36 -12.77 -19.32
C ASN A 44 -2.35 -11.72 -18.83
N LYS A 45 -2.83 -10.58 -18.37
CA LYS A 45 -1.99 -9.49 -17.84
C LYS A 45 -2.28 -9.29 -16.36
N PRO A 46 -1.27 -8.87 -15.58
CA PRO A 46 -1.48 -8.50 -14.19
C PRO A 46 -2.58 -7.44 -14.05
N LEU A 47 -3.54 -7.67 -13.18
CA LEU A 47 -4.58 -6.71 -12.86
C LEU A 47 -4.11 -5.85 -11.68
N ILE A 48 -3.47 -4.72 -11.97
CA ILE A 48 -3.02 -3.77 -10.93
C ILE A 48 -4.05 -2.66 -10.80
N ILE A 49 -4.65 -2.57 -9.64
CA ILE A 49 -5.71 -1.61 -9.32
C ILE A 49 -5.31 -0.81 -8.09
N SER A 50 -5.69 0.47 -8.11
CA SER A 50 -5.56 1.36 -6.96
C SER A 50 -6.88 2.13 -6.78
N PRO A 51 -7.30 2.45 -5.55
CA PRO A 51 -8.57 3.14 -5.29
C PRO A 51 -8.74 4.47 -6.02
N ASP A 52 -7.65 5.19 -6.30
CA ASP A 52 -7.68 6.43 -7.09
C ASP A 52 -8.27 6.24 -8.50
N LYS A 53 -8.15 5.05 -9.08
CA LYS A 53 -8.76 4.70 -10.38
C LYS A 53 -10.29 4.68 -10.34
N PHE A 54 -10.86 4.63 -9.16
CA PHE A 54 -12.31 4.66 -8.92
C PHE A 54 -12.78 5.93 -8.19
N GLY A 55 -11.95 6.98 -8.19
CA GLY A 55 -12.27 8.28 -7.60
C GLY A 55 -11.98 8.41 -6.10
N VAL A 56 -11.53 7.35 -5.44
CA VAL A 56 -11.18 7.41 -4.02
C VAL A 56 -9.79 8.04 -3.84
N PRO A 57 -9.60 9.07 -2.98
CA PRO A 57 -8.32 9.78 -2.84
C PRO A 57 -7.27 8.97 -2.05
N ILE A 58 -7.02 7.74 -2.48
CA ILE A 58 -6.04 6.83 -1.87
C ILE A 58 -5.18 6.21 -2.97
N LEU A 59 -3.89 6.50 -2.96
CA LEU A 59 -2.92 5.85 -3.84
C LEU A 59 -2.39 4.58 -3.18
N ARG A 60 -2.99 3.43 -3.52
CA ARG A 60 -2.67 2.12 -2.94
C ARG A 60 -2.71 1.01 -4.00
N PRO A 61 -1.75 0.95 -4.93
CA PRO A 61 -1.75 -0.07 -5.98
C PRO A 61 -1.60 -1.48 -5.39
N ARG A 62 -2.48 -2.38 -5.88
CA ARG A 62 -2.49 -3.81 -5.52
C ARG A 62 -2.64 -4.64 -6.78
N VAL A 63 -1.98 -5.78 -6.81
CA VAL A 63 -2.23 -6.78 -7.85
C VAL A 63 -3.35 -7.71 -7.39
N PHE A 64 -4.30 -7.92 -8.28
CA PHE A 64 -5.39 -8.87 -8.10
C PHE A 64 -5.28 -10.00 -9.12
N ILE A 65 -5.56 -11.21 -8.70
CA ILE A 65 -5.57 -12.40 -9.57
C ILE A 65 -6.93 -13.08 -9.41
N PRO A 66 -7.97 -12.62 -10.13
CA PRO A 66 -9.24 -13.30 -10.19
C PRO A 66 -9.08 -14.60 -11.01
N CYS A 67 -9.59 -15.70 -10.49
CA CYS A 67 -9.48 -16.99 -11.16
C CYS A 67 -10.83 -17.69 -11.20
N VAL A 68 -11.08 -18.39 -12.30
CA VAL A 68 -12.28 -19.19 -12.52
C VAL A 68 -11.86 -20.61 -12.86
N ARG A 69 -12.46 -21.61 -12.20
CA ARG A 69 -12.15 -23.01 -12.46
C ARG A 69 -12.57 -23.37 -13.89
N LYS A 70 -11.70 -24.11 -14.62
CA LYS A 70 -11.84 -24.38 -16.06
C LYS A 70 -13.13 -25.10 -16.45
N ASP A 71 -13.63 -25.99 -15.58
CA ASP A 71 -14.86 -26.74 -15.82
C ASP A 71 -16.14 -25.89 -15.85
N ILE A 72 -16.11 -24.72 -15.17
CA ILE A 72 -17.27 -23.81 -15.13
C ILE A 72 -17.12 -22.59 -16.06
N ALA A 73 -15.92 -22.33 -16.57
CA ALA A 73 -15.66 -21.17 -17.42
C ALA A 73 -16.36 -21.23 -18.81
N LYS A 74 -16.65 -22.44 -19.29
CA LYS A 74 -17.36 -22.69 -20.56
C LYS A 74 -16.95 -21.71 -21.70
N ASN A 75 -17.87 -20.84 -22.12
CA ASN A 75 -17.68 -19.88 -23.22
C ASN A 75 -17.07 -18.54 -22.76
N GLU A 76 -16.76 -18.37 -21.46
CA GLU A 76 -16.30 -17.10 -20.88
C GLU A 76 -14.76 -16.98 -20.82
N VAL A 77 -14.04 -17.88 -21.47
CA VAL A 77 -12.56 -17.91 -21.38
C VAL A 77 -11.94 -16.61 -21.88
N ASP A 78 -12.41 -16.07 -22.99
CA ASP A 78 -11.90 -14.82 -23.55
C ASP A 78 -12.20 -13.62 -22.65
N PHE A 79 -13.38 -13.59 -22.02
CA PHE A 79 -13.72 -12.57 -21.02
C PHE A 79 -12.77 -12.65 -19.82
N ILE A 80 -12.54 -13.84 -19.28
CA ILE A 80 -11.67 -14.06 -18.13
C ILE A 80 -10.23 -13.62 -18.45
N LYS A 81 -9.71 -14.03 -19.61
CA LYS A 81 -8.35 -13.72 -20.05
C LYS A 81 -8.11 -12.23 -20.32
N ASN A 82 -9.15 -11.49 -20.70
CA ASN A 82 -9.10 -10.06 -20.97
C ASN A 82 -9.81 -9.23 -19.88
N PHE A 83 -9.99 -9.78 -18.70
CA PHE A 83 -10.73 -9.15 -17.62
C PHE A 83 -10.15 -7.79 -17.19
N ASN A 84 -8.83 -7.61 -17.26
CA ASN A 84 -8.18 -6.34 -17.03
C ASN A 84 -8.70 -5.20 -17.93
N ILE A 85 -8.96 -5.47 -19.22
CA ILE A 85 -9.49 -4.49 -20.18
C ILE A 85 -10.92 -4.05 -19.76
N HIS A 86 -11.72 -4.98 -19.24
CA HIS A 86 -13.07 -4.67 -18.80
C HIS A 86 -13.07 -3.80 -17.54
N ILE A 87 -12.19 -4.06 -16.59
CA ILE A 87 -12.05 -3.25 -15.38
C ILE A 87 -11.51 -1.85 -15.72
N GLU A 88 -10.52 -1.72 -16.60
CA GLU A 88 -9.95 -0.44 -17.00
C GLU A 88 -10.98 0.52 -17.59
N LYS A 89 -12.03 0.00 -18.25
CA LYS A 89 -13.15 0.81 -18.76
C LYS A 89 -14.00 1.45 -17.64
N SER A 90 -13.90 0.94 -16.43
CA SER A 90 -14.61 1.46 -15.26
C SER A 90 -13.81 2.53 -14.51
N PHE A 91 -12.57 2.83 -14.93
CA PHE A 91 -11.76 3.84 -14.30
C PHE A 91 -12.35 5.24 -14.52
N VAL A 92 -12.36 6.03 -13.45
CA VAL A 92 -12.80 7.42 -13.51
C VAL A 92 -11.63 8.36 -13.84
N LYS A 93 -11.95 9.53 -14.40
CA LYS A 93 -10.93 10.53 -14.75
C LYS A 93 -10.55 11.42 -13.58
N GLU A 94 -11.46 11.57 -12.63
CA GLU A 94 -11.29 12.48 -11.50
C GLU A 94 -11.32 11.72 -10.18
N VAL A 95 -10.43 12.11 -9.28
CA VAL A 95 -10.38 11.62 -7.90
C VAL A 95 -11.09 12.64 -7.03
N PHE A 96 -11.98 12.19 -6.13
CA PHE A 96 -12.61 13.07 -5.18
C PHE A 96 -11.56 13.75 -4.28
N PRO A 97 -11.68 15.05 -4.01
CA PRO A 97 -10.81 15.72 -3.05
C PRO A 97 -10.95 15.05 -1.67
N ILE A 98 -9.86 14.93 -0.94
CA ILE A 98 -9.90 14.33 0.39
C ILE A 98 -10.87 15.04 1.32
N ASP A 99 -10.98 16.36 1.18
CA ASP A 99 -11.89 17.20 1.99
C ASP A 99 -13.36 16.80 1.83
N SER A 100 -13.73 16.17 0.70
CA SER A 100 -15.12 15.72 0.47
C SER A 100 -15.53 14.51 1.32
N ILE A 101 -14.57 13.83 1.92
CA ILE A 101 -14.79 12.62 2.75
C ILE A 101 -14.42 12.85 4.23
N LEU A 102 -13.95 14.05 4.57
CA LEU A 102 -13.63 14.39 5.95
C LEU A 102 -14.90 14.74 6.71
N ASP A 103 -15.08 14.13 7.87
CA ASP A 103 -16.09 14.53 8.85
C ASP A 103 -15.54 15.69 9.70
N LEU A 104 -15.82 16.91 9.28
CA LEU A 104 -15.36 18.13 9.95
C LEU A 104 -16.12 18.43 11.26
N ASP A 105 -17.26 17.78 11.47
CA ASP A 105 -18.09 17.97 12.67
C ASP A 105 -17.75 17.00 13.81
N HIS A 106 -16.68 16.19 13.62
CA HIS A 106 -16.27 15.22 14.62
C HIS A 106 -15.77 15.88 15.89
N LYS A 107 -16.49 15.65 17.02
CA LYS A 107 -16.24 16.31 18.30
C LYS A 107 -15.20 15.62 19.19
N ASN A 108 -14.75 14.45 18.81
CA ASN A 108 -13.73 13.72 19.59
C ASN A 108 -12.34 14.26 19.23
N GLY A 109 -11.83 15.14 20.08
CA GLY A 109 -10.45 15.59 19.97
C GLY A 109 -9.46 14.44 20.18
N LEU A 110 -8.28 14.58 19.61
CA LEU A 110 -7.16 13.69 19.89
C LEU A 110 -6.67 13.86 21.32
N SER A 111 -6.11 12.81 21.91
CA SER A 111 -5.44 12.93 23.21
C SER A 111 -4.24 13.90 23.14
N ASP A 112 -3.81 14.45 24.29
CA ASP A 112 -2.61 15.30 24.34
C ASP A 112 -1.36 14.55 23.85
N TYR A 113 -1.31 13.24 24.03
CA TYR A 113 -0.24 12.39 23.52
C TYR A 113 -0.27 12.33 21.98
N ASP A 114 -1.43 12.06 21.38
CA ASP A 114 -1.58 12.01 19.91
C ASP A 114 -1.30 13.36 19.28
N ASN A 115 -1.77 14.45 19.88
CA ASN A 115 -1.49 15.81 19.43
C ASN A 115 0.02 16.11 19.41
N ARG A 116 0.77 15.66 20.44
CA ARG A 116 2.23 15.83 20.45
C ARG A 116 2.93 15.02 19.37
N ILE A 117 2.44 13.80 19.10
CA ILE A 117 2.98 12.97 17.99
C ILE A 117 2.72 13.64 16.64
N LEU A 118 1.51 14.13 16.39
CA LEU A 118 1.19 14.84 15.15
C LEU A 118 2.02 16.12 14.98
N GLN A 119 2.22 16.89 16.09
CA GLN A 119 3.06 18.07 16.03
C GLN A 119 4.52 17.72 15.73
N MET A 120 5.03 16.61 16.28
CA MET A 120 6.36 16.10 15.96
C MET A 120 6.49 15.78 14.46
N TRP A 121 5.48 15.13 13.89
CA TRP A 121 5.46 14.82 12.47
C TRP A 121 5.39 16.07 11.59
N GLU A 122 4.60 17.06 12.00
CA GLU A 122 4.50 18.35 11.28
C GLU A 122 5.85 19.09 11.33
N ASP A 123 6.48 19.18 12.49
CA ASP A 123 7.80 19.80 12.65
C ASP A 123 8.86 19.11 11.77
N PHE A 124 8.81 17.76 11.70
CA PHE A 124 9.69 16.99 10.82
C PHE A 124 9.42 17.30 9.35
N TYR A 125 8.16 17.22 8.93
CA TYR A 125 7.76 17.43 7.53
C TYR A 125 8.10 18.83 7.04
N GLN A 126 7.93 19.84 7.90
CA GLN A 126 8.29 21.23 7.55
C GLN A 126 9.81 21.45 7.51
N GLY A 127 10.57 20.68 8.29
CA GLY A 127 12.04 20.81 8.37
C GLY A 127 12.81 20.11 7.25
N ILE A 128 12.21 19.14 6.53
CA ILE A 128 12.90 18.38 5.48
C ILE A 128 12.70 19.00 4.10
N ASP A 129 13.75 18.96 3.27
CA ASP A 129 13.68 19.44 1.88
C ASP A 129 12.97 18.44 0.96
N LEU A 130 13.00 17.13 1.27
CA LEU A 130 12.38 16.08 0.51
C LEU A 130 10.92 15.93 0.90
N LYS A 131 10.02 16.17 -0.03
CA LYS A 131 8.56 15.98 0.17
C LYS A 131 8.05 14.56 -0.13
N ILE A 132 8.93 13.67 -0.59
CA ILE A 132 8.63 12.25 -0.79
C ILE A 132 9.31 11.48 0.33
N ILE A 133 8.52 11.00 1.29
CA ILE A 133 9.00 10.23 2.43
C ILE A 133 8.71 8.76 2.13
N GLY A 134 9.75 8.04 1.71
CA GLY A 134 9.73 6.58 1.59
C GLY A 134 10.19 5.93 2.89
N PHE A 135 9.68 4.74 3.18
CA PHE A 135 10.26 3.85 4.17
C PHE A 135 11.72 3.61 3.76
N PRO A 136 12.64 3.64 4.45
CA PRO A 136 13.36 3.63 5.66
C PRO A 136 14.09 4.96 6.01
N VAL A 137 13.73 6.05 5.40
CA VAL A 137 14.34 7.38 5.61
C VAL A 137 14.31 7.82 7.09
N TRP A 138 13.36 7.25 7.82
CA TRP A 138 13.11 7.55 9.22
C TRP A 138 14.28 7.25 10.15
N GLN A 139 14.96 6.11 9.99
CA GLN A 139 16.06 5.72 10.89
C GLN A 139 17.25 6.69 10.78
N GLU A 140 17.58 7.15 9.58
CA GLU A 140 18.68 8.08 9.38
C GLU A 140 18.39 9.47 9.99
N TYR A 141 17.12 9.89 10.00
CA TYR A 141 16.74 11.18 10.57
C TYR A 141 16.55 11.12 12.09
N PHE A 142 16.20 9.96 12.64
CA PHE A 142 15.95 9.79 14.08
C PHE A 142 17.10 9.11 14.83
N ASN A 143 18.07 8.54 14.14
CA ASN A 143 19.28 8.04 14.78
C ASN A 143 20.05 9.21 15.42
N TYR A 144 20.09 9.19 16.73
CA TYR A 144 20.78 10.16 17.53
C TYR A 144 21.90 9.50 18.32
N ASP A 145 23.16 9.85 18.02
CA ASP A 145 24.37 9.32 18.64
C ASP A 145 25.03 10.30 19.62
N GLY A 146 24.31 11.36 19.97
CA GLY A 146 24.72 12.35 20.99
C GLY A 146 25.38 13.62 20.46
N ASP A 147 25.88 13.67 19.24
CA ASP A 147 26.54 14.88 18.68
C ASP A 147 25.67 15.58 17.63
N LEU A 148 24.84 16.51 18.11
CA LEU A 148 23.92 17.27 17.25
C LEU A 148 24.60 18.25 16.30
N SER A 149 25.85 18.59 16.52
CA SER A 149 26.58 19.56 15.68
C SER A 149 26.79 19.08 14.23
N LYS A 150 26.73 17.78 14.01
CA LYS A 150 26.85 17.14 12.71
C LYS A 150 25.60 17.25 11.83
N PHE A 151 24.47 17.65 12.41
CA PHE A 151 23.21 17.73 11.69
C PHE A 151 22.89 19.15 11.21
N PRO A 152 22.08 19.29 10.14
CA PRO A 152 21.49 20.58 9.79
C PRO A 152 20.72 21.17 10.98
N LEU A 153 20.69 22.49 11.10
CA LEU A 153 20.11 23.19 12.23
C LEU A 153 18.66 22.78 12.54
N TRP A 154 17.84 22.57 11.51
CA TRP A 154 16.46 22.14 11.67
C TRP A 154 16.38 20.75 12.34
N LYS A 155 17.27 19.82 11.94
CA LYS A 155 17.29 18.45 12.47
C LYS A 155 17.76 18.43 13.93
N SER A 156 18.79 19.22 14.27
CA SER A 156 19.24 19.36 15.65
C SER A 156 18.14 19.88 16.55
N LYS A 157 17.48 20.96 16.18
CA LYS A 157 16.34 21.53 16.91
C LYS A 157 15.15 20.56 17.01
N PHE A 158 14.87 19.82 15.94
CA PHE A 158 13.81 18.82 15.92
C PHE A 158 14.09 17.70 16.94
N ILE A 159 15.32 17.14 16.94
CA ILE A 159 15.74 16.10 17.88
C ILE A 159 15.67 16.61 19.33
N GLU A 160 16.25 17.78 19.61
CA GLU A 160 16.22 18.41 20.95
C GLU A 160 14.80 18.55 21.50
N LYS A 161 13.88 19.05 20.66
CA LYS A 161 12.48 19.26 21.03
C LYS A 161 11.72 17.95 21.30
N ASN A 162 12.02 16.90 20.55
CA ASN A 162 11.19 15.69 20.45
C ASN A 162 11.88 14.41 20.98
N VAL A 163 13.05 14.50 21.59
CA VAL A 163 13.84 13.33 22.03
C VAL A 163 13.03 12.31 22.85
N VAL A 164 12.18 12.75 23.75
CA VAL A 164 11.36 11.86 24.58
C VAL A 164 10.31 11.11 23.78
N ILE A 165 9.69 11.79 22.82
CA ILE A 165 8.65 11.22 21.95
C ILE A 165 9.28 10.20 20.99
N ILE A 166 10.44 10.52 20.44
CA ILE A 166 11.20 9.63 19.56
C ILE A 166 11.56 8.33 20.28
N LEU A 167 12.08 8.40 21.50
CA LEU A 167 12.44 7.22 22.29
C LEU A 167 11.22 6.32 22.60
N ILE A 168 10.08 6.91 22.95
CA ILE A 168 8.85 6.16 23.23
C ILE A 168 8.33 5.46 21.97
N SER A 169 8.33 6.12 20.84
CA SER A 169 7.85 5.56 19.55
C SER A 169 8.68 4.37 19.10
N PHE A 170 9.99 4.35 19.35
CA PHE A 170 10.85 3.21 19.03
C PHE A 170 10.59 1.97 19.92
N VAL A 171 10.19 2.18 21.17
CA VAL A 171 9.88 1.05 22.10
C VAL A 171 8.53 0.39 21.79
N THR A 172 7.62 1.08 21.13
CA THR A 172 6.25 0.57 20.86
C THR A 172 6.13 -0.15 19.49
N ILE A 173 7.16 -0.11 18.63
CA ILE A 173 7.16 -0.71 17.29
C ILE A 173 7.88 -2.07 17.24
N PHE A 174 8.47 -2.55 18.35
CA PHE A 174 9.06 -3.88 18.45
C PHE A 174 8.30 -4.81 19.38
#